data_553bf2c863e9ae207d5a6356d206f885
#
_entry.id   553bf2c863e9ae207d5a6356d206f885
#
_cell.length_a   1.000
_cell.length_b   1.000
_cell.length_c   1.000
_cell.angle_alpha   90.00
_cell.angle_beta   90.00
_cell.angle_gamma   90.00
#
_symmetry.space_group_name_H-M   'P 1'
#
loop_
_entity.id
_entity.type
_entity.pdbx_description
1 polymer ?
#
loop_
_entity_poly.entity_id
_entity_poly.type
_entity_poly.pdbx_seq_one_letter_code
_entity_poly.pdbx_strand_id
1 'polypeptide(L)'
;MKQLGFLAGMATLMLAVPAVYAQDTQLTVTPQKASGIYRSGETVRWKIVVDRWATPTVVHYTLKANNSVVLQSGDVVIGPGNSAEIAYTATKPTMLMLDLQQAGGKVRQFGAAVSPEKLRPVHARPADFDAFWDGMKSKLRALPMNPKDTPGPSNR
;
A
#
# COMPACT_ATOMS: atom_id res chain seq x y z
N MET A 1 -52.04 -27.17 -56.33
CA MET A 1 -50.95 -27.67 -55.51
C MET A 1 -50.33 -26.50 -54.79
N LYS A 2 -50.62 -26.34 -53.46
CA LYS A 2 -50.11 -25.26 -52.62
C LYS A 2 -48.91 -25.76 -51.83
N GLN A 3 -47.75 -25.20 -52.02
CA GLN A 3 -46.57 -25.46 -51.19
C GLN A 3 -46.60 -24.55 -49.99
N LEU A 4 -46.61 -25.15 -48.81
CA LEU A 4 -46.47 -24.48 -47.49
C LEU A 4 -44.95 -24.35 -47.21
N GLY A 5 -44.44 -23.11 -47.16
CA GLY A 5 -43.08 -22.83 -46.72
C GLY A 5 -43.04 -22.77 -45.19
N PHE A 6 -42.20 -23.61 -44.57
CA PHE A 6 -41.96 -23.66 -43.15
C PHE A 6 -40.81 -22.70 -42.81
N LEU A 7 -41.08 -21.55 -42.19
CA LEU A 7 -40.09 -20.62 -41.65
C LEU A 7 -39.68 -21.08 -40.26
N ALA A 8 -38.47 -21.67 -40.14
CA ALA A 8 -37.87 -21.98 -38.85
C ALA A 8 -37.24 -20.74 -38.27
N GLY A 9 -37.88 -20.13 -37.26
CA GLY A 9 -37.33 -19.03 -36.49
C GLY A 9 -36.29 -19.53 -35.48
N MET A 10 -35.05 -19.18 -35.69
CA MET A 10 -33.92 -19.44 -34.77
C MET A 10 -33.92 -18.38 -33.65
N ALA A 11 -34.47 -18.73 -32.47
CA ALA A 11 -34.42 -17.87 -31.30
C ALA A 11 -33.01 -17.94 -30.66
N THR A 12 -32.24 -16.87 -30.83
CA THR A 12 -30.92 -16.71 -30.19
C THR A 12 -31.15 -16.35 -28.72
N LEU A 13 -30.94 -17.29 -27.82
CA LEU A 13 -30.97 -17.09 -26.38
C LEU A 13 -29.71 -16.34 -25.95
N MET A 14 -29.79 -15.03 -25.73
CA MET A 14 -28.70 -14.23 -25.12
C MET A 14 -28.63 -14.56 -23.62
N LEU A 15 -27.63 -15.34 -23.23
CA LEU A 15 -27.25 -15.53 -21.83
C LEU A 15 -26.57 -14.23 -21.35
N ALA A 16 -27.32 -13.42 -20.59
CA ALA A 16 -26.75 -12.30 -19.86
C ALA A 16 -25.86 -12.86 -18.74
N VAL A 17 -24.55 -12.78 -18.91
CA VAL A 17 -23.58 -13.05 -17.83
C VAL A 17 -23.66 -11.87 -16.86
N PRO A 18 -24.07 -12.08 -15.59
CA PRO A 18 -24.05 -10.98 -14.61
C PRO A 18 -22.59 -10.54 -14.45
N ALA A 19 -22.31 -9.25 -14.69
CA ALA A 19 -21.05 -8.64 -14.34
C ALA A 19 -20.93 -8.65 -12.81
N VAL A 20 -20.12 -9.57 -12.30
CA VAL A 20 -19.73 -9.58 -10.88
C VAL A 20 -18.84 -8.36 -10.67
N TYR A 21 -19.43 -7.27 -10.21
CA TYR A 21 -18.66 -6.14 -9.71
C TYR A 21 -17.86 -6.64 -8.50
N ALA A 22 -16.54 -6.69 -8.64
CA ALA A 22 -15.65 -6.91 -7.52
C ALA A 22 -15.90 -5.78 -6.51
N GLN A 23 -16.59 -6.06 -5.41
CA GLN A 23 -16.79 -5.11 -4.33
C GLN A 23 -15.40 -4.79 -3.77
N ASP A 24 -15.04 -3.51 -3.74
CA ASP A 24 -13.79 -3.01 -3.19
C ASP A 24 -13.78 -3.34 -1.68
N THR A 25 -13.08 -4.38 -1.35
CA THR A 25 -13.07 -4.93 0.00
C THR A 25 -12.21 -4.09 0.87
N GLN A 26 -12.74 -3.59 1.94
CA GLN A 26 -12.01 -2.76 2.88
C GLN A 26 -11.09 -3.63 3.75
N LEU A 27 -9.80 -3.65 3.40
CA LEU A 27 -8.74 -4.22 4.19
C LEU A 27 -8.31 -3.19 5.25
N THR A 28 -8.49 -3.48 6.53
CA THR A 28 -8.03 -2.63 7.63
C THR A 28 -6.77 -3.21 8.24
N VAL A 29 -5.72 -2.39 8.38
CA VAL A 29 -4.45 -2.78 8.99
C VAL A 29 -4.16 -1.90 10.19
N THR A 30 -4.00 -2.52 11.34
CA THR A 30 -3.73 -1.82 12.60
C THR A 30 -2.35 -2.22 13.12
N PRO A 31 -1.40 -1.28 13.23
CA PRO A 31 -0.13 -1.57 13.88
C PRO A 31 -0.34 -1.73 15.39
N GLN A 32 0.46 -2.59 16.03
CA GLN A 32 0.41 -2.78 17.48
C GLN A 32 0.71 -1.49 18.25
N LYS A 33 1.65 -0.66 17.74
CA LYS A 33 1.95 0.67 18.28
C LYS A 33 1.49 1.73 17.30
N ALA A 34 0.63 2.64 17.73
CA ALA A 34 0.13 3.74 16.91
C ALA A 34 1.26 4.65 16.40
N SER A 35 2.37 4.79 17.14
CA SER A 35 3.54 5.54 16.70
C SER A 35 4.30 4.89 15.55
N GLY A 36 4.13 3.58 15.32
CA GLY A 36 4.93 2.81 14.37
C GLY A 36 6.42 2.71 14.72
N ILE A 37 6.83 3.11 15.95
CA ILE A 37 8.24 3.15 16.37
C ILE A 37 8.49 2.06 17.42
N TYR A 38 9.50 1.25 17.16
CA TYR A 38 9.89 0.10 17.97
C TYR A 38 11.38 0.18 18.31
N ARG A 39 11.80 -0.52 19.35
CA ARG A 39 13.21 -0.71 19.69
C ARG A 39 13.77 -1.94 19.00
N SER A 40 15.09 -1.99 18.76
CA SER A 40 15.75 -3.23 18.31
C SER A 40 15.48 -4.36 19.28
N GLY A 41 15.09 -5.53 18.75
CA GLY A 41 14.66 -6.70 19.52
C GLY A 41 13.16 -6.73 19.87
N GLU A 42 12.41 -5.66 19.69
CA GLU A 42 10.95 -5.69 19.81
C GLU A 42 10.31 -6.31 18.57
N THR A 43 9.21 -7.04 18.79
CA THR A 43 8.41 -7.59 17.69
C THR A 43 7.45 -6.54 17.17
N VAL A 44 7.60 -6.19 15.91
CA VAL A 44 6.64 -5.38 15.16
C VAL A 44 5.48 -6.27 14.73
N ARG A 45 4.23 -5.83 14.96
CA ARG A 45 3.03 -6.60 14.61
C ARG A 45 2.04 -5.72 13.86
N TRP A 46 1.45 -6.27 12.80
CA TRP A 46 0.34 -5.69 12.07
C TRP A 46 -0.84 -6.66 12.11
N LYS A 47 -1.96 -6.22 12.69
CA LYS A 47 -3.23 -6.95 12.64
C LYS A 47 -3.98 -6.55 11.38
N ILE A 48 -4.37 -7.54 10.59
CA ILE A 48 -5.07 -7.37 9.33
C ILE A 48 -6.49 -7.88 9.51
N VAL A 49 -7.48 -7.04 9.21
CA VAL A 49 -8.91 -7.37 9.25
C VAL A 49 -9.50 -7.07 7.88
N VAL A 50 -10.39 -7.94 7.44
CA VAL A 50 -11.13 -7.77 6.20
C VAL A 50 -12.60 -7.62 6.56
N ASP A 51 -13.17 -6.44 6.29
CA ASP A 51 -14.57 -6.17 6.56
C ASP A 51 -15.49 -6.72 5.46
N ARG A 52 -16.63 -7.30 5.87
CA ARG A 52 -17.77 -7.69 5.02
C ARG A 52 -17.52 -8.79 3.98
N TRP A 53 -16.87 -9.88 4.36
CA TRP A 53 -16.74 -11.03 3.46
C TRP A 53 -17.61 -12.21 3.87
N ALA A 54 -18.22 -12.82 2.85
CA ALA A 54 -18.91 -14.11 2.98
C ALA A 54 -17.97 -15.31 2.79
N THR A 55 -16.80 -15.09 2.16
CA THR A 55 -15.82 -16.15 1.81
C THR A 55 -14.42 -15.79 2.30
N PRO A 56 -13.57 -16.78 2.62
CA PRO A 56 -12.19 -16.52 2.98
C PRO A 56 -11.43 -15.77 1.87
N THR A 57 -10.60 -14.80 2.28
CA THR A 57 -9.78 -13.99 1.37
C THR A 57 -8.32 -14.31 1.55
N VAL A 58 -7.61 -14.47 0.44
CA VAL A 58 -6.16 -14.59 0.42
C VAL A 58 -5.54 -13.21 0.25
N VAL A 59 -4.64 -12.84 1.15
CA VAL A 59 -3.85 -11.61 1.08
C VAL A 59 -2.38 -12.00 0.98
N HIS A 60 -1.76 -11.66 -0.13
CA HIS A 60 -0.33 -11.80 -0.30
C HIS A 60 0.39 -10.68 0.43
N TYR A 61 1.48 -10.99 1.14
CA TYR A 61 2.30 -9.98 1.80
C TYR A 61 3.78 -10.10 1.46
N THR A 62 4.45 -8.95 1.45
CA THR A 62 5.91 -8.86 1.37
C THR A 62 6.40 -7.84 2.37
N LEU A 63 7.24 -8.29 3.32
CA LEU A 63 7.91 -7.43 4.29
C LEU A 63 9.34 -7.14 3.82
N LYS A 64 9.69 -5.87 3.77
CA LYS A 64 10.99 -5.40 3.27
C LYS A 64 11.71 -4.56 4.32
N ALA A 65 13.04 -4.65 4.35
CA ALA A 65 13.89 -3.68 5.02
C ALA A 65 14.28 -2.56 4.04
N ASN A 66 14.16 -1.31 4.48
CA ASN A 66 14.54 -0.12 3.70
C ASN A 66 13.96 -0.10 2.27
N ASN A 67 12.77 -0.69 2.11
CA ASN A 67 12.04 -0.83 0.84
C ASN A 67 12.80 -1.59 -0.29
N SER A 68 13.88 -2.27 0.02
CA SER A 68 14.72 -2.95 -0.98
C SER A 68 14.97 -4.43 -0.68
N VAL A 69 15.25 -4.79 0.56
CA VAL A 69 15.59 -6.16 0.94
C VAL A 69 14.36 -6.88 1.45
N VAL A 70 13.93 -7.94 0.74
CA VAL A 70 12.83 -8.79 1.21
C VAL A 70 13.29 -9.60 2.43
N LEU A 71 12.57 -9.45 3.53
CA LEU A 71 12.80 -10.15 4.80
C LEU A 71 11.89 -11.36 4.93
N GLN A 72 10.65 -11.23 4.50
CA GLN A 72 9.61 -12.23 4.62
C GLN A 72 8.54 -12.00 3.54
N SER A 73 7.98 -13.07 2.99
CA SER A 73 6.81 -13.00 2.11
C SER A 73 5.97 -14.25 2.26
N GLY A 74 4.69 -14.17 1.90
CA GLY A 74 3.78 -15.29 1.97
C GLY A 74 2.33 -14.87 1.75
N ASP A 75 1.43 -15.81 1.99
CA ASP A 75 0.00 -15.61 1.90
C ASP A 75 -0.64 -15.81 3.27
N VAL A 76 -1.60 -14.95 3.61
CA VAL A 76 -2.47 -15.14 4.77
C VAL A 76 -3.90 -15.28 4.31
N VAL A 77 -4.61 -16.28 4.85
CA VAL A 77 -6.02 -16.53 4.56
C VAL A 77 -6.85 -15.97 5.71
N ILE A 78 -7.71 -15.00 5.40
CA ILE A 78 -8.56 -14.33 6.40
C ILE A 78 -10.00 -14.75 6.14
N GLY A 79 -10.58 -15.51 7.06
CA GLY A 79 -11.99 -15.92 7.02
C GLY A 79 -12.94 -14.82 7.52
N PRO A 80 -14.25 -14.99 7.33
CA PRO A 80 -15.28 -14.07 7.81
C PRO A 80 -15.17 -13.84 9.33
N GLY A 81 -15.13 -12.58 9.75
CA GLY A 81 -14.99 -12.20 11.16
C GLY A 81 -13.64 -12.47 11.81
N ASN A 82 -12.66 -13.00 11.05
CA ASN A 82 -11.33 -13.32 11.52
C ASN A 82 -10.34 -12.20 11.23
N SER A 83 -9.16 -12.32 11.84
CA SER A 83 -8.01 -11.45 11.56
C SER A 83 -6.77 -12.31 11.34
N ALA A 84 -5.82 -11.78 10.58
CA ALA A 84 -4.47 -12.32 10.49
C ALA A 84 -3.48 -11.37 11.16
N GLU A 85 -2.33 -11.90 11.55
CA GLU A 85 -1.24 -11.12 12.11
C GLU A 85 0.04 -11.41 11.33
N ILE A 86 0.75 -10.34 10.95
CA ILE A 86 2.11 -10.42 10.42
C ILE A 86 3.03 -9.82 11.47
N ALA A 87 4.02 -10.61 11.88
CA ALA A 87 4.96 -10.25 12.94
C ALA A 87 6.40 -10.39 12.46
N TYR A 88 7.26 -9.46 12.90
CA TYR A 88 8.70 -9.52 12.61
C TYR A 88 9.50 -8.87 13.73
N THR A 89 10.63 -9.49 14.09
CA THR A 89 11.55 -8.97 15.10
C THR A 89 12.85 -8.54 14.44
N ALA A 90 13.09 -7.23 14.36
CA ALA A 90 14.34 -6.70 13.84
C ALA A 90 15.34 -6.46 14.97
N THR A 91 16.53 -7.03 14.86
CA THR A 91 17.62 -6.87 15.85
C THR A 91 18.52 -5.67 15.56
N LYS A 92 18.44 -5.12 14.34
CA LYS A 92 19.22 -3.96 13.89
C LYS A 92 18.28 -2.79 13.57
N PRO A 93 18.76 -1.53 13.69
CA PRO A 93 18.03 -0.36 13.24
C PRO A 93 17.66 -0.48 11.78
N THR A 94 16.37 -0.29 11.46
CA THR A 94 15.88 -0.42 10.07
C THR A 94 14.51 0.23 9.92
N MET A 95 14.17 0.61 8.69
CA MET A 95 12.81 0.94 8.29
C MET A 95 12.15 -0.30 7.68
N LEU A 96 10.99 -0.67 8.18
CA LEU A 96 10.20 -1.80 7.66
C LEU A 96 9.09 -1.29 6.77
N MET A 97 8.90 -1.94 5.63
CA MET A 97 7.81 -1.71 4.69
C MET A 97 7.05 -3.01 4.50
N LEU A 98 5.77 -3.03 4.85
CA LEU A 98 4.86 -4.14 4.62
C LEU A 98 3.98 -3.81 3.42
N ASP A 99 4.14 -4.56 2.34
CA ASP A 99 3.27 -4.55 1.17
C ASP A 99 2.19 -5.62 1.35
N LEU A 100 0.93 -5.25 1.15
CA LEU A 100 -0.21 -6.16 1.16
C LEU A 100 -0.97 -6.06 -0.16
N GLN A 101 -1.31 -7.21 -0.74
CA GLN A 101 -2.07 -7.29 -2.00
C GLN A 101 -3.13 -8.38 -1.92
N GLN A 102 -4.36 -8.02 -2.20
CA GLN A 102 -5.44 -8.97 -2.50
C GLN A 102 -5.43 -9.33 -3.98
N ALA A 103 -5.96 -10.50 -4.33
CA ALA A 103 -6.08 -10.93 -5.73
C ALA A 103 -6.83 -9.86 -6.57
N GLY A 104 -6.19 -9.37 -7.64
CA GLY A 104 -6.73 -8.32 -8.51
C GLY A 104 -6.74 -6.90 -7.91
N GLY A 105 -6.33 -6.72 -6.65
CA GLY A 105 -6.31 -5.44 -5.96
C GLY A 105 -4.98 -4.68 -6.10
N LYS A 106 -5.00 -3.41 -5.70
CA LYS A 106 -3.79 -2.58 -5.62
C LYS A 106 -2.95 -2.97 -4.40
N VAL A 107 -1.63 -2.81 -4.51
CA VAL A 107 -0.72 -2.96 -3.36
C VAL A 107 -0.98 -1.82 -2.37
N ARG A 108 -1.14 -2.17 -1.09
CA ARG A 108 -1.23 -1.23 0.03
C ARG A 108 0.01 -1.35 0.89
N GLN A 109 0.57 -0.22 1.30
CA GLN A 109 1.85 -0.16 1.99
C GLN A 109 1.69 0.37 3.41
N PHE A 110 2.38 -0.28 4.36
CA PHE A 110 2.38 0.08 5.77
C PHE A 110 3.82 0.08 6.29
N GLY A 111 4.18 1.09 7.08
CA GLY A 111 5.54 1.26 7.58
C GLY A 111 5.67 1.02 9.06
N ALA A 112 6.88 0.70 9.49
CA ALA A 112 7.33 0.77 10.88
C ALA A 112 8.81 1.13 10.93
N ALA A 113 9.23 1.78 12.01
CA ALA A 113 10.64 2.14 12.24
C ALA A 113 11.16 1.38 13.47
N VAL A 114 12.34 0.77 13.32
CA VAL A 114 13.02 0.09 14.42
C VAL A 114 14.28 0.87 14.78
N SER A 115 14.32 1.43 15.99
CA SER A 115 15.41 2.28 16.50
C SER A 115 15.90 3.33 15.49
N PRO A 116 15.00 4.16 14.92
CA PRO A 116 15.36 5.10 13.85
C PRO A 116 16.43 6.10 14.28
N GLU A 117 16.54 6.41 15.55
CA GLU A 117 17.57 7.27 16.14
C GLU A 117 18.99 6.71 16.01
N LYS A 118 19.10 5.40 15.77
CA LYS A 118 20.38 4.68 15.59
C LYS A 118 20.77 4.48 14.13
N LEU A 119 19.92 4.88 13.18
CA LEU A 119 20.27 4.85 11.76
C LEU A 119 21.45 5.79 11.50
N ARG A 120 22.37 5.35 10.65
CA ARG A 120 23.54 6.11 10.24
C ARG A 120 23.51 6.32 8.74
N PRO A 121 23.96 7.47 8.23
CA PRO A 121 24.17 7.66 6.81
C PRO A 121 25.09 6.57 6.22
N VAL A 122 24.79 6.11 5.03
CA VAL A 122 25.61 5.10 4.32
C VAL A 122 26.96 5.70 3.93
N HIS A 123 26.98 6.97 3.62
CA HIS A 123 28.18 7.72 3.26
C HIS A 123 28.36 8.91 4.18
N ALA A 124 29.60 9.28 4.43
CA ALA A 124 29.93 10.52 5.10
C ALA A 124 29.43 11.71 4.28
N ARG A 125 29.01 12.77 4.98
CA ARG A 125 28.63 14.02 4.34
C ARG A 125 29.83 14.60 3.58
N PRO A 126 29.68 15.03 2.31
CA PRO A 126 30.76 15.75 1.60
C PRO A 126 31.25 16.94 2.40
N ALA A 127 32.58 17.21 2.37
CA ALA A 127 33.17 18.26 3.17
C ALA A 127 32.65 19.67 2.83
N ASP A 128 32.24 19.90 1.60
CA ASP A 128 31.71 21.16 1.09
C ASP A 128 30.19 21.30 1.20
N PHE A 129 29.50 20.28 1.72
CA PHE A 129 28.03 20.20 1.72
C PHE A 129 27.38 21.44 2.37
N ASP A 130 27.84 21.85 3.54
CA ASP A 130 27.25 22.99 4.25
C ASP A 130 27.53 24.30 3.50
N ALA A 131 28.76 24.51 3.03
CA ALA A 131 29.13 25.68 2.25
C ALA A 131 28.34 25.80 0.96
N PHE A 132 28.14 24.68 0.24
CA PHE A 132 27.31 24.63 -0.96
C PHE A 132 25.87 25.07 -0.68
N TRP A 133 25.23 24.43 0.33
CA TRP A 133 23.84 24.72 0.65
C TRP A 133 23.62 26.13 1.23
N ASP A 134 24.56 26.64 2.01
CA ASP A 134 24.47 28.01 2.52
C ASP A 134 24.62 29.04 1.39
N GLY A 135 25.45 28.76 0.41
CA GLY A 135 25.54 29.55 -0.81
C GLY A 135 24.22 29.52 -1.61
N MET A 136 23.61 28.35 -1.76
CA MET A 136 22.30 28.21 -2.44
C MET A 136 21.18 28.95 -1.70
N LYS A 137 21.12 28.81 -0.38
CA LYS A 137 20.14 29.54 0.46
C LYS A 137 20.32 31.04 0.37
N SER A 138 21.56 31.52 0.35
CA SER A 138 21.86 32.97 0.19
C SER A 138 21.36 33.50 -1.15
N LYS A 139 21.60 32.76 -2.24
CA LYS A 139 21.07 33.10 -3.57
C LYS A 139 19.54 33.12 -3.58
N LEU A 140 18.90 32.12 -2.97
CA LEU A 140 17.45 32.06 -2.89
C LEU A 140 16.86 33.24 -2.09
N ARG A 141 17.49 33.64 -0.97
CA ARG A 141 17.04 34.76 -0.15
C ARG A 141 17.16 36.12 -0.87
N ALA A 142 18.06 36.21 -1.85
CA ALA A 142 18.19 37.40 -2.66
C ALA A 142 17.08 37.58 -3.72
N LEU A 143 16.28 36.50 -3.98
CA LEU A 143 15.17 36.56 -4.91
C LEU A 143 13.90 37.04 -4.17
N PRO A 144 13.18 38.06 -4.69
CA PRO A 144 11.92 38.46 -4.09
C PRO A 144 10.89 37.34 -4.24
N MET A 145 10.27 36.93 -3.13
CA MET A 145 9.11 36.04 -3.16
C MET A 145 7.89 36.84 -3.61
N ASN A 146 7.47 36.64 -4.86
CA ASN A 146 6.23 37.20 -5.42
C ASN A 146 5.20 36.09 -5.60
N PRO A 147 4.56 35.60 -4.52
CA PRO A 147 3.53 34.57 -4.66
C PRO A 147 2.35 35.14 -5.45
N LYS A 148 1.91 34.41 -6.48
CA LYS A 148 0.65 34.68 -7.18
C LYS A 148 -0.32 33.57 -6.81
N ASP A 149 -1.30 33.90 -5.97
CA ASP A 149 -2.41 33.01 -5.67
C ASP A 149 -3.44 33.07 -6.79
N THR A 150 -3.66 31.96 -7.47
CA THR A 150 -4.77 31.81 -8.41
C THR A 150 -5.78 30.87 -7.76
N PRO A 151 -7.06 31.30 -7.57
CA PRO A 151 -8.08 30.41 -7.06
C PRO A 151 -8.21 29.18 -7.95
N GLY A 152 -8.00 27.99 -7.40
CA GLY A 152 -8.27 26.75 -8.10
C GLY A 152 -9.78 26.47 -8.22
N PRO A 153 -10.19 25.58 -9.14
CA PRO A 153 -11.58 25.15 -9.19
C PRO A 153 -11.96 24.52 -7.85
N SER A 154 -13.02 25.05 -7.23
CA SER A 154 -13.60 24.52 -6.00
C SER A 154 -14.24 23.17 -6.30
N ASN A 155 -13.62 22.08 -5.86
CA ASN A 155 -14.27 20.77 -5.82
C ASN A 155 -15.26 20.77 -4.65
N ARG A 156 -16.51 21.10 -4.94
CA ARG A 156 -17.66 20.83 -4.08
C ARG A 156 -18.37 19.60 -4.56
#